data_4fa7720c5d1aec0f76cc41682d609c43
#
_entry.id   4fa7720c5d1aec0f76cc41682d609c43
#
_cell.length_a   1.000
_cell.length_b   1.000
_cell.length_c   1.000
_cell.angle_alpha   90.00
_cell.angle_beta   90.00
_cell.angle_gamma   90.00
#
_symmetry.space_group_name_H-M   'P 1'
#
loop_
_entity.id
_entity.type
_entity.pdbx_description
1 polymer ?
#
loop_
_entity_poly.entity_id
_entity_poly.type
_entity_poly.pdbx_seq_one_letter_code
_entity_poly.pdbx_strand_id
1 'polypeptide(L)'
;FLKVRGGTLSSKMPLPPLDEKAEQLRLYSGRSYSLLKEAPAGSIVAVTGLTESRAGMGLGADHSEHTLPVLTPVLRYRLILPEGAQWSEWLPRFRSLEEEEPSLRFRFDSADSELQASLMGEMQVEILKELFLRRFSLAVEFEPAGVSYRETVTKTAEGAGHFEPLRHYAEVHLLLEPLAPGSGLQTESALTPEQLPVPYQQQVLRTLEEEEIPGILLGAPLTDIKITLIAGRAHEKHTEGGDFRQATVRALRAGLYAAAPRVLEPCYDFSLQLPAASLGRALHDLERMGASFALGEAGSAERAEVHGQA
;
A
#
# COMPACT_ATOMS: atom_id res chain seq x y z
N PHE A 1 4.15 -11.20 17.15
CA PHE A 1 3.28 -12.20 17.80
C PHE A 1 2.54 -13.01 16.77
N LEU A 2 2.41 -14.32 16.99
CA LEU A 2 1.76 -15.27 16.10
C LEU A 2 0.70 -16.07 16.88
N LYS A 3 -0.52 -16.19 16.30
CA LYS A 3 -1.56 -17.08 16.80
C LYS A 3 -1.52 -18.39 16.04
N VAL A 4 -1.31 -19.50 16.73
CA VAL A 4 -1.38 -20.84 16.15
C VAL A 4 -2.83 -21.22 15.94
N ARG A 5 -3.29 -21.31 14.69
CA ARG A 5 -4.69 -21.64 14.34
C ARG A 5 -4.93 -23.14 14.25
N GLY A 6 -3.95 -23.89 13.78
CA GLY A 6 -4.06 -25.35 13.63
C GLY A 6 -2.70 -26.04 13.80
N GLY A 7 -2.72 -27.30 14.16
CA GLY A 7 -1.49 -28.08 14.38
C GLY A 7 -0.68 -27.63 15.60
N THR A 8 0.62 -27.79 15.52
CA THR A 8 1.58 -27.42 16.56
C THR A 8 2.76 -26.71 15.92
N LEU A 9 3.09 -25.53 16.41
CA LEU A 9 4.27 -24.78 16.01
C LEU A 9 5.45 -25.21 16.89
N SER A 10 6.53 -25.70 16.27
CA SER A 10 7.76 -26.09 16.97
C SER A 10 8.88 -25.08 16.72
N SER A 11 9.79 -24.95 17.68
CA SER A 11 11.02 -24.16 17.53
C SER A 11 11.86 -24.74 16.36
N LYS A 12 12.46 -23.86 15.56
CA LYS A 12 13.22 -24.16 14.33
C LYS A 12 12.38 -24.72 13.16
N MET A 13 11.05 -24.70 13.26
CA MET A 13 10.16 -25.09 12.18
C MET A 13 10.20 -24.05 11.04
N PRO A 14 10.33 -24.46 9.76
CA PRO A 14 10.18 -23.56 8.64
C PRO A 14 8.72 -23.06 8.52
N LEU A 15 8.55 -21.80 8.13
CA LEU A 15 7.24 -21.16 8.03
C LEU A 15 6.97 -20.65 6.60
N PRO A 16 6.58 -21.52 5.66
CA PRO A 16 6.17 -21.07 4.33
C PRO A 16 5.04 -20.02 4.42
N PRO A 17 4.93 -19.08 3.46
CA PRO A 17 5.73 -18.97 2.23
C PRO A 17 7.10 -18.32 2.45
N LEU A 18 7.45 -17.92 3.68
CA LEU A 18 8.75 -17.34 3.98
C LEU A 18 9.85 -18.42 3.96
N ASP A 19 11.02 -18.10 3.46
CA ASP A 19 12.21 -18.96 3.58
C ASP A 19 12.91 -18.73 4.94
N GLU A 20 12.10 -18.61 6.00
CA GLU A 20 12.52 -18.32 7.36
C GLU A 20 12.04 -19.40 8.33
N LYS A 21 12.66 -19.46 9.51
CA LYS A 21 12.34 -20.42 10.56
C LYS A 21 11.97 -19.72 11.86
N ALA A 22 11.01 -20.30 12.58
CA ALA A 22 10.71 -19.89 13.96
C ALA A 22 11.89 -20.25 14.87
N GLU A 23 12.80 -19.34 15.18
CA GLU A 23 13.98 -19.66 16.00
C GLU A 23 13.60 -19.95 17.45
N GLN A 24 12.89 -19.05 18.11
CA GLN A 24 12.44 -19.21 19.48
C GLN A 24 10.94 -18.91 19.58
N LEU A 25 10.27 -19.69 20.41
CA LEU A 25 8.89 -19.44 20.81
C LEU A 25 8.89 -18.91 22.24
N ARG A 26 8.33 -17.71 22.46
CA ARG A 26 8.26 -17.04 23.74
C ARG A 26 6.82 -16.86 24.16
N LEU A 27 6.47 -17.40 25.32
CA LEU A 27 5.18 -17.15 25.94
C LEU A 27 5.34 -16.04 26.98
N TYR A 28 4.75 -14.88 26.72
CA TYR A 28 4.81 -13.74 27.62
C TYR A 28 3.76 -13.81 28.71
N SER A 29 4.17 -13.45 29.94
CA SER A 29 3.31 -13.19 31.07
C SER A 29 3.73 -11.85 31.70
N GLY A 30 3.01 -10.78 31.34
CA GLY A 30 3.41 -9.41 31.64
C GLY A 30 4.73 -9.04 30.97
N ARG A 31 5.74 -8.64 31.74
CA ARG A 31 7.06 -8.23 31.22
C ARG A 31 8.06 -9.39 31.11
N SER A 32 7.75 -10.56 31.64
CA SER A 32 8.58 -11.76 31.55
C SER A 32 8.08 -12.74 30.52
N TYR A 33 8.93 -13.62 30.05
CA TYR A 33 8.55 -14.68 29.15
C TYR A 33 9.22 -16.01 29.52
N SER A 34 8.57 -17.09 29.11
CA SER A 34 9.14 -18.43 29.15
C SER A 34 9.40 -18.92 27.72
N LEU A 35 10.46 -19.71 27.53
CA LEU A 35 10.74 -20.34 26.26
C LEU A 35 9.92 -21.62 26.13
N LEU A 36 9.25 -21.78 24.99
CA LEU A 36 8.53 -23.00 24.64
C LEU A 36 9.29 -23.75 23.55
N LYS A 37 9.26 -25.07 23.59
CA LYS A 37 9.70 -25.92 22.49
C LYS A 37 8.61 -26.07 21.43
N GLU A 38 7.36 -26.08 21.88
CA GLU A 38 6.18 -26.28 21.04
C GLU A 38 5.02 -25.43 21.56
N ALA A 39 4.21 -24.96 20.63
CA ALA A 39 2.99 -24.19 20.90
C ALA A 39 1.81 -24.84 20.14
N PRO A 40 0.81 -25.42 20.82
CA PRO A 40 -0.35 -26.02 20.19
C PRO A 40 -1.32 -24.99 19.63
N ALA A 41 -2.27 -25.47 18.81
CA ALA A 41 -3.38 -24.67 18.30
C ALA A 41 -4.11 -23.92 19.43
N GLY A 42 -4.47 -22.65 19.21
CA GLY A 42 -5.04 -21.73 20.18
C GLY A 42 -4.02 -20.87 20.93
N SER A 43 -2.74 -21.24 20.91
CA SER A 43 -1.67 -20.46 21.56
C SER A 43 -1.38 -19.15 20.84
N ILE A 44 -1.03 -18.10 21.59
CA ILE A 44 -0.45 -16.86 21.09
C ILE A 44 0.96 -16.77 21.63
N VAL A 45 1.95 -16.74 20.76
CA VAL A 45 3.38 -16.73 21.12
C VAL A 45 4.12 -15.65 20.34
N ALA A 46 5.15 -15.08 20.94
CA ALA A 46 6.11 -14.27 20.20
C ALA A 46 7.15 -15.22 19.56
N VAL A 47 7.41 -15.00 18.29
CA VAL A 47 8.34 -15.79 17.48
C VAL A 47 9.51 -14.90 17.08
N THR A 48 10.73 -15.39 17.22
CA THR A 48 11.93 -14.72 16.74
C THR A 48 12.45 -15.39 15.46
N GLY A 49 13.24 -14.66 14.67
CA GLY A 49 13.83 -15.17 13.42
C GLY A 49 12.98 -14.97 12.18
N LEU A 50 11.94 -14.13 12.28
CA LEU A 50 11.10 -13.74 11.15
C LEU A 50 11.34 -12.26 10.84
N THR A 51 11.87 -11.95 9.68
CA THR A 51 12.20 -10.59 9.21
C THR A 51 11.25 -10.09 8.13
N GLU A 52 10.69 -11.01 7.33
CA GLU A 52 9.79 -10.69 6.23
C GLU A 52 8.30 -10.85 6.60
N SER A 53 8.02 -11.30 7.84
CA SER A 53 6.64 -11.49 8.29
C SER A 53 5.93 -10.15 8.52
N ARG A 54 4.67 -10.07 8.12
CA ARG A 54 3.81 -8.90 8.30
C ARG A 54 2.57 -9.24 9.12
N ALA A 55 2.00 -8.24 9.78
CA ALA A 55 0.74 -8.43 10.49
C ALA A 55 -0.38 -8.81 9.49
N GLY A 56 -1.18 -9.82 9.84
CA GLY A 56 -2.25 -10.37 8.98
C GLY A 56 -1.79 -11.46 8.01
N MET A 57 -0.49 -11.75 7.90
CA MET A 57 0.04 -12.79 7.01
C MET A 57 -0.27 -14.18 7.55
N GLY A 58 -0.73 -15.08 6.66
CA GLY A 58 -0.85 -16.52 6.92
C GLY A 58 0.49 -17.23 6.75
N LEU A 59 0.88 -18.06 7.72
CA LEU A 59 2.12 -18.81 7.69
C LEU A 59 1.85 -20.31 7.88
N GLY A 60 2.66 -21.15 7.27
CA GLY A 60 2.54 -22.60 7.37
C GLY A 60 1.70 -23.21 6.25
N ALA A 61 0.71 -24.03 6.58
CA ALA A 61 -0.15 -24.69 5.59
C ALA A 61 -1.20 -23.76 4.95
N ASP A 62 -1.58 -22.71 5.65
CA ASP A 62 -2.53 -21.69 5.17
C ASP A 62 -1.77 -20.41 4.85
N HIS A 63 -1.58 -20.16 3.56
CA HIS A 63 -0.86 -19.01 3.02
C HIS A 63 -1.78 -17.84 2.65
N SER A 64 -3.08 -17.92 3.00
CA SER A 64 -4.01 -16.85 2.66
C SER A 64 -3.71 -15.60 3.49
N GLU A 65 -3.69 -14.45 2.85
CA GLU A 65 -3.69 -13.15 3.52
C GLU A 65 -5.06 -12.93 4.16
N HIS A 66 -5.17 -13.19 5.46
CA HIS A 66 -6.48 -13.27 6.12
C HIS A 66 -7.02 -11.96 6.66
N THR A 67 -6.30 -10.89 6.63
CA THR A 67 -6.82 -9.62 7.18
C THR A 67 -6.10 -8.41 6.60
N LEU A 68 -6.37 -8.11 5.36
CA LEU A 68 -6.21 -6.73 4.92
C LEU A 68 -7.27 -5.89 5.63
N PRO A 69 -6.93 -4.69 6.13
CA PRO A 69 -7.94 -3.78 6.67
C PRO A 69 -9.02 -3.54 5.61
N VAL A 70 -10.28 -3.64 5.99
CA VAL A 70 -11.43 -3.37 5.10
C VAL A 70 -11.39 -1.93 4.60
N LEU A 71 -10.86 -1.03 5.42
CA LEU A 71 -10.68 0.38 5.09
C LEU A 71 -9.19 0.71 5.05
N THR A 72 -8.77 1.43 4.01
CA THR A 72 -7.43 1.99 3.90
C THR A 72 -7.46 3.47 4.29
N PRO A 73 -6.46 3.98 5.02
CA PRO A 73 -6.42 5.38 5.39
C PRO A 73 -6.22 6.26 4.14
N VAL A 74 -7.09 7.25 3.98
CA VAL A 74 -7.13 8.13 2.81
C VAL A 74 -6.87 9.59 3.14
N LEU A 75 -6.90 9.96 4.43
CA LEU A 75 -6.60 11.31 4.87
C LEU A 75 -5.09 11.47 5.05
N ARG A 76 -4.52 12.48 4.43
CA ARG A 76 -3.11 12.81 4.59
C ARG A 76 -2.94 13.90 5.63
N TYR A 77 -1.95 13.69 6.49
CA TYR A 77 -1.52 14.65 7.48
C TYR A 77 -0.03 14.90 7.33
N ARG A 78 0.37 16.17 7.40
CA ARG A 78 1.76 16.57 7.51
C ARG A 78 2.18 16.44 8.97
N LEU A 79 3.34 15.84 9.22
CA LEU A 79 3.94 15.73 10.54
C LEU A 79 4.91 16.90 10.75
N ILE A 80 4.68 17.65 11.80
CA ILE A 80 5.57 18.72 12.24
C ILE A 80 6.38 18.21 13.42
N LEU A 81 7.66 18.04 13.17
CA LEU A 81 8.59 17.61 14.21
C LEU A 81 9.03 18.85 15.04
N PRO A 82 9.36 18.64 16.33
CA PRO A 82 9.87 19.72 17.16
C PRO A 82 11.21 20.25 16.63
N GLU A 83 11.53 21.50 16.99
CA GLU A 83 12.75 22.18 16.57
C GLU A 83 14.01 21.35 16.88
N GLY A 84 14.88 21.20 15.89
CA GLY A 84 16.09 20.40 15.98
C GLY A 84 15.94 18.91 15.68
N ALA A 85 14.72 18.38 15.56
CA ALA A 85 14.51 16.99 15.17
C ALA A 85 14.60 16.85 13.64
N GLN A 86 15.40 15.89 13.16
CA GLN A 86 15.55 15.61 11.74
C GLN A 86 14.69 14.41 11.33
N TRP A 87 13.90 14.55 10.27
CA TRP A 87 13.03 13.48 9.75
C TRP A 87 13.79 12.17 9.45
N SER A 88 15.05 12.26 9.00
CA SER A 88 15.88 11.10 8.68
C SER A 88 16.16 10.19 9.88
N GLU A 89 16.21 10.75 11.09
CA GLU A 89 16.40 9.99 12.33
C GLU A 89 15.10 9.33 12.81
N TRP A 90 13.97 9.95 12.51
CA TRP A 90 12.67 9.54 13.03
C TRP A 90 11.90 8.62 12.10
N LEU A 91 12.07 8.76 10.79
CA LEU A 91 11.37 7.94 9.80
C LEU A 91 11.54 6.42 10.01
N PRO A 92 12.74 5.89 10.34
CA PRO A 92 12.88 4.46 10.64
C PRO A 92 12.08 4.02 11.88
N ARG A 93 11.97 4.90 12.89
CA ARG A 93 11.17 4.64 14.10
C ARG A 93 9.67 4.68 13.81
N PHE A 94 9.21 5.57 12.95
CA PHE A 94 7.82 5.63 12.51
C PHE A 94 7.47 4.40 11.66
N ARG A 95 8.37 3.97 10.80
CA ARG A 95 8.18 2.72 10.02
C ARG A 95 8.07 1.48 10.91
N SER A 96 8.72 1.45 12.06
CA SER A 96 8.52 0.34 13.00
C SER A 96 7.10 0.29 13.58
N LEU A 97 6.37 1.42 13.58
CA LEU A 97 4.95 1.44 13.96
C LEU A 97 4.05 0.91 12.84
N GLU A 98 4.44 1.06 11.57
CA GLU A 98 3.72 0.46 10.44
C GLU A 98 3.73 -1.08 10.50
N GLU A 99 4.81 -1.66 11.04
CA GLU A 99 4.87 -3.11 11.28
C GLU A 99 3.87 -3.58 12.34
N GLU A 100 3.61 -2.74 13.35
CA GLU A 100 2.64 -3.02 14.42
C GLU A 100 1.21 -2.72 13.99
N GLU A 101 1.01 -1.65 13.21
CA GLU A 101 -0.28 -1.17 12.73
C GLU A 101 -0.24 -0.95 11.21
N PRO A 102 -0.59 -1.96 10.42
CA PRO A 102 -0.50 -1.90 8.95
C PRO A 102 -1.38 -0.84 8.29
N SER A 103 -2.33 -0.26 9.03
CA SER A 103 -3.14 0.87 8.55
C SER A 103 -2.36 2.19 8.52
N LEU A 104 -1.26 2.30 9.26
CA LEU A 104 -0.40 3.47 9.25
C LEU A 104 0.53 3.44 8.05
N ARG A 105 0.73 4.61 7.43
CA ARG A 105 1.74 4.80 6.39
C ARG A 105 2.42 6.13 6.57
N PHE A 106 3.74 6.07 6.79
CA PHE A 106 4.58 7.26 6.88
C PHE A 106 5.44 7.39 5.64
N ARG A 107 5.41 8.55 5.02
CA ARG A 107 6.15 8.83 3.81
C ARG A 107 6.90 10.15 3.94
N PHE A 108 8.11 10.19 3.40
CA PHE A 108 8.80 11.44 3.19
C PHE A 108 8.54 11.91 1.76
N ASP A 109 7.94 13.08 1.63
CA ASP A 109 7.76 13.75 0.35
C ASP A 109 9.01 14.58 0.05
N SER A 110 9.75 14.15 -0.96
CA SER A 110 11.00 14.82 -1.34
C SER A 110 10.77 16.13 -2.08
N ALA A 111 9.59 16.34 -2.68
CA ALA A 111 9.27 17.57 -3.40
C ALA A 111 9.08 18.73 -2.42
N ASP A 112 8.36 18.48 -1.34
CA ASP A 112 8.06 19.51 -0.32
C ASP A 112 8.99 19.38 0.90
N SER A 113 9.85 18.36 0.94
CA SER A 113 10.70 18.03 2.10
C SER A 113 9.92 17.81 3.38
N GLU A 114 8.74 17.21 3.28
CA GLU A 114 7.80 17.02 4.37
C GLU A 114 7.62 15.54 4.74
N LEU A 115 7.40 15.29 6.01
CA LEU A 115 7.01 13.99 6.51
C LEU A 115 5.48 13.92 6.57
N GLN A 116 4.89 12.94 5.88
CA GLN A 116 3.44 12.75 5.79
C GLN A 116 3.02 11.42 6.39
N ALA A 117 1.80 11.37 6.94
CA ALA A 117 1.13 10.16 7.38
C ALA A 117 -0.25 10.04 6.71
N SER A 118 -0.61 8.82 6.31
CA SER A 118 -1.99 8.52 5.90
C SER A 118 -2.74 7.92 7.09
N LEU A 119 -3.86 8.54 7.47
CA LEU A 119 -4.65 8.25 8.67
C LEU A 119 -6.14 8.14 8.33
N MET A 120 -6.90 7.50 9.22
CA MET A 120 -8.35 7.34 9.10
C MET A 120 -9.15 8.56 9.55
N GLY A 121 -8.57 9.41 10.43
CA GLY A 121 -9.27 10.57 10.98
C GLY A 121 -8.59 11.18 12.20
N GLU A 122 -9.21 12.22 12.75
CA GLU A 122 -8.69 13.01 13.87
C GLU A 122 -8.46 12.19 15.15
N MET A 123 -9.31 11.21 15.45
CA MET A 123 -9.09 10.34 16.62
C MET A 123 -7.76 9.59 16.54
N GLN A 124 -7.37 9.14 15.36
CA GLN A 124 -6.11 8.45 15.18
C GLN A 124 -4.92 9.40 15.33
N VAL A 125 -5.08 10.67 14.93
CA VAL A 125 -4.09 11.73 15.18
C VAL A 125 -3.82 11.89 16.68
N GLU A 126 -4.85 11.98 17.51
CA GLU A 126 -4.71 12.13 18.96
C GLU A 126 -4.01 10.92 19.59
N ILE A 127 -4.40 9.71 19.18
CA ILE A 127 -3.77 8.47 19.64
C ILE A 127 -2.28 8.44 19.27
N LEU A 128 -1.93 8.84 18.06
CA LEU A 128 -0.54 8.86 17.60
C LEU A 128 0.29 9.92 18.33
N LYS A 129 -0.25 11.12 18.59
CA LYS A 129 0.42 12.15 19.40
C LYS A 129 0.80 11.60 20.78
N GLU A 130 -0.14 10.97 21.44
CA GLU A 130 0.12 10.35 22.76
C GLU A 130 1.14 9.19 22.67
N LEU A 131 1.01 8.35 21.65
CA LEU A 131 1.93 7.23 21.41
C LEU A 131 3.37 7.72 21.19
N PHE A 132 3.56 8.74 20.35
CA PHE A 132 4.87 9.31 20.07
C PHE A 132 5.49 9.94 21.33
N LEU A 133 4.68 10.67 22.10
CA LEU A 133 5.14 11.26 23.33
C LEU A 133 5.54 10.19 24.37
N ARG A 134 4.71 9.16 24.54
CA ARG A 134 4.97 8.07 25.52
C ARG A 134 6.13 7.18 25.12
N ARG A 135 6.21 6.80 23.84
CA ARG A 135 7.17 5.79 23.39
C ARG A 135 8.52 6.38 23.03
N PHE A 136 8.51 7.57 22.46
CA PHE A 136 9.70 8.21 21.91
C PHE A 136 10.07 9.51 22.61
N SER A 137 9.27 9.99 23.57
CA SER A 137 9.41 11.31 24.18
C SER A 137 9.44 12.44 23.14
N LEU A 138 8.71 12.26 22.03
CA LEU A 138 8.66 13.16 20.89
C LEU A 138 7.27 13.80 20.81
N ALA A 139 7.18 15.11 20.94
CA ALA A 139 5.96 15.86 20.69
C ALA A 139 5.85 16.14 19.18
N VAL A 140 4.88 15.52 18.52
CA VAL A 140 4.62 15.68 17.07
C VAL A 140 3.28 16.35 16.89
N GLU A 141 3.22 17.36 16.02
CA GLU A 141 1.97 17.96 15.57
C GLU A 141 1.58 17.42 14.19
N PHE A 142 0.28 17.38 13.94
CA PHE A 142 -0.28 16.90 12.67
C PHE A 142 -1.16 18.00 12.08
N GLU A 143 -0.89 18.34 10.83
CA GLU A 143 -1.70 19.28 10.06
C GLU A 143 -2.39 18.55 8.89
N PRO A 144 -3.69 18.78 8.65
CA PRO A 144 -4.37 18.21 7.49
C PRO A 144 -3.68 18.60 6.18
N ALA A 145 -3.37 17.62 5.35
CA ALA A 145 -2.71 17.80 4.05
C ALA A 145 -3.58 17.31 2.86
N GLY A 146 -4.86 17.09 3.11
CA GLY A 146 -5.83 16.65 2.11
C GLY A 146 -6.07 15.14 2.09
N VAL A 147 -6.42 14.61 0.92
CA VAL A 147 -6.71 13.19 0.71
C VAL A 147 -5.64 12.50 -0.14
N SER A 148 -5.57 11.17 -0.04
CA SER A 148 -4.65 10.37 -0.83
C SER A 148 -5.24 10.12 -2.21
N TYR A 149 -4.84 10.92 -3.19
CA TYR A 149 -5.23 10.70 -4.59
C TYR A 149 -4.54 9.47 -5.18
N ARG A 150 -5.14 8.95 -6.26
CA ARG A 150 -4.58 7.94 -7.14
C ARG A 150 -4.63 8.45 -8.59
N GLU A 151 -3.88 7.82 -9.48
CA GLU A 151 -3.96 8.09 -10.91
C GLU A 151 -4.25 6.80 -11.67
N THR A 152 -5.03 6.91 -12.74
CA THR A 152 -5.35 5.83 -13.67
C THR A 152 -5.33 6.35 -15.10
N VAL A 153 -5.59 5.47 -16.05
CA VAL A 153 -5.74 5.81 -17.47
C VAL A 153 -7.16 5.51 -17.96
N THR A 154 -7.59 6.20 -18.98
CA THR A 154 -8.94 6.02 -19.54
C THR A 154 -8.95 5.43 -20.93
N LYS A 155 -7.78 5.30 -21.58
CA LYS A 155 -7.62 4.73 -22.92
C LYS A 155 -6.45 3.78 -22.95
N THR A 156 -6.55 2.76 -23.78
CA THR A 156 -5.43 1.90 -24.12
C THR A 156 -4.42 2.67 -24.95
N ALA A 157 -3.16 2.60 -24.60
CA ALA A 157 -2.08 3.23 -25.35
C ALA A 157 -0.77 2.45 -25.20
N GLU A 158 0.09 2.58 -26.20
CA GLU A 158 1.45 2.07 -26.19
C GLU A 158 2.41 3.18 -25.76
N GLY A 159 3.37 2.83 -24.92
CA GLY A 159 4.47 3.68 -24.56
C GLY A 159 5.80 3.04 -24.91
N ALA A 160 6.64 3.75 -25.66
CA ALA A 160 7.97 3.32 -26.03
C ALA A 160 9.03 4.09 -25.23
N GLY A 161 10.00 3.37 -24.70
CA GLY A 161 11.13 3.92 -23.97
C GLY A 161 12.44 3.40 -24.51
N HIS A 162 13.34 4.33 -24.78
CA HIS A 162 14.65 4.05 -25.33
C HIS A 162 15.73 4.67 -24.43
N PHE A 163 16.76 3.89 -24.10
CA PHE A 163 17.90 4.33 -23.32
C PHE A 163 19.18 3.96 -24.04
N GLU A 164 19.86 4.95 -24.65
CA GLU A 164 21.03 4.78 -25.47
C GLU A 164 22.09 5.88 -25.22
N PRO A 165 22.58 6.07 -23.98
CA PRO A 165 23.79 6.85 -23.79
C PRO A 165 25.00 6.03 -24.25
N LEU A 166 26.19 6.69 -24.34
CA LEU A 166 27.39 6.05 -24.81
C LEU A 166 27.68 4.70 -24.10
N ARG A 167 27.75 3.60 -24.88
CA ARG A 167 27.93 2.21 -24.44
C ARG A 167 26.76 1.61 -23.62
N HIS A 168 25.57 2.15 -23.73
CA HIS A 168 24.36 1.60 -23.14
C HIS A 168 23.28 1.46 -24.21
N TYR A 169 22.44 0.43 -24.09
CA TYR A 169 21.30 0.25 -24.99
C TYR A 169 20.20 -0.57 -24.32
N ALA A 170 19.02 -0.04 -24.25
CA ALA A 170 17.80 -0.79 -23.92
C ALA A 170 16.58 -0.14 -24.57
N GLU A 171 15.68 -0.94 -25.11
CA GLU A 171 14.40 -0.52 -25.67
C GLU A 171 13.28 -1.33 -25.02
N VAL A 172 12.20 -0.66 -24.62
CA VAL A 172 11.04 -1.25 -23.95
C VAL A 172 9.78 -0.65 -24.55
N HIS A 173 8.80 -1.49 -24.88
CA HIS A 173 7.47 -1.11 -25.27
C HIS A 173 6.46 -1.68 -24.28
N LEU A 174 5.61 -0.83 -23.74
CA LEU A 174 4.59 -1.17 -22.77
C LEU A 174 3.21 -0.85 -23.35
N LEU A 175 2.28 -1.80 -23.26
CA LEU A 175 0.87 -1.57 -23.51
C LEU A 175 0.19 -1.26 -22.18
N LEU A 176 -0.47 -0.13 -22.09
CA LEU A 176 -1.24 0.32 -20.94
C LEU A 176 -2.72 0.19 -21.22
N GLU A 177 -3.45 -0.51 -20.37
CA GLU A 177 -4.88 -0.77 -20.53
C GLU A 177 -5.63 -0.40 -19.25
N PRO A 178 -6.73 0.37 -19.33
CA PRO A 178 -7.56 0.65 -18.16
C PRO A 178 -8.23 -0.63 -17.65
N LEU A 179 -8.31 -0.79 -16.34
CA LEU A 179 -9.03 -1.86 -15.67
C LEU A 179 -10.28 -1.32 -14.97
N ALA A 180 -11.12 -2.23 -14.48
CA ALA A 180 -12.25 -1.87 -13.63
C ALA A 180 -11.78 -1.24 -12.31
N PRO A 181 -12.54 -0.31 -11.71
CA PRO A 181 -12.22 0.26 -10.41
C PRO A 181 -11.96 -0.80 -9.34
N GLY A 182 -10.91 -0.62 -8.54
CA GLY A 182 -10.49 -1.55 -7.50
C GLY A 182 -9.66 -2.75 -7.96
N SER A 183 -9.31 -2.81 -9.25
CA SER A 183 -8.45 -3.90 -9.80
C SER A 183 -6.97 -3.74 -9.45
N GLY A 184 -6.56 -2.56 -8.99
CA GLY A 184 -5.17 -2.25 -8.68
C GLY A 184 -4.26 -2.23 -9.90
N LEU A 185 -2.95 -2.36 -9.66
CA LEU A 185 -1.94 -2.42 -10.71
C LEU A 185 -1.67 -3.89 -11.07
N GLN A 186 -1.73 -4.21 -12.36
CA GLN A 186 -1.40 -5.54 -12.89
C GLN A 186 -0.27 -5.42 -13.90
N THR A 187 0.72 -6.29 -13.80
CA THR A 187 1.90 -6.31 -14.68
C THR A 187 2.08 -7.70 -15.28
N GLU A 188 2.43 -7.76 -16.54
CA GLU A 188 2.75 -9.02 -17.21
C GLU A 188 3.72 -8.82 -18.38
N SER A 189 4.32 -9.91 -18.87
CA SER A 189 5.09 -9.94 -20.10
C SER A 189 4.41 -10.85 -21.13
N ALA A 190 4.19 -10.34 -22.33
CA ALA A 190 3.72 -11.09 -23.47
C ALA A 190 4.85 -11.69 -24.32
N LEU A 191 6.12 -11.50 -23.90
CA LEU A 191 7.28 -11.88 -24.69
C LEU A 191 7.76 -13.31 -24.36
N THR A 192 8.23 -13.99 -25.40
CA THR A 192 8.95 -15.25 -25.24
C THR A 192 10.42 -15.00 -24.88
N PRO A 193 11.14 -16.01 -24.31
CA PRO A 193 12.56 -15.89 -24.01
C PRO A 193 13.44 -15.61 -25.23
N GLU A 194 12.98 -15.99 -26.44
CA GLU A 194 13.70 -15.74 -27.70
C GLU A 194 13.56 -14.28 -28.17
N GLN A 195 12.43 -13.64 -27.85
CA GLN A 195 12.18 -12.22 -28.19
C GLN A 195 12.96 -11.29 -27.27
N LEU A 196 12.95 -11.59 -25.95
CA LEU A 196 13.76 -10.88 -24.95
C LEU A 196 14.17 -11.87 -23.86
N PRO A 197 15.45 -12.02 -23.54
CA PRO A 197 15.91 -12.90 -22.45
C PRO A 197 15.20 -12.63 -21.12
N VAL A 198 14.83 -13.71 -20.42
CA VAL A 198 14.05 -13.67 -19.17
C VAL A 198 14.61 -12.69 -18.10
N PRO A 199 15.95 -12.59 -17.89
CA PRO A 199 16.48 -11.63 -16.92
C PRO A 199 16.09 -10.18 -17.20
N TYR A 200 16.02 -9.78 -18.47
CA TYR A 200 15.63 -8.42 -18.86
C TYR A 200 14.11 -8.21 -18.69
N GLN A 201 13.28 -9.22 -19.03
CA GLN A 201 11.84 -9.16 -18.76
C GLN A 201 11.58 -8.99 -17.26
N GLN A 202 12.26 -9.78 -16.42
CA GLN A 202 12.14 -9.67 -14.96
C GLN A 202 12.59 -8.30 -14.44
N GLN A 203 13.60 -7.68 -15.04
CA GLN A 203 14.03 -6.35 -14.65
C GLN A 203 12.98 -5.29 -14.97
N VAL A 204 12.30 -5.40 -16.12
CA VAL A 204 11.16 -4.54 -16.47
C VAL A 204 10.03 -4.74 -15.47
N LEU A 205 9.59 -5.99 -15.24
CA LEU A 205 8.49 -6.29 -14.32
C LEU A 205 8.77 -5.82 -12.90
N ARG A 206 9.96 -6.08 -12.35
CA ARG A 206 10.36 -5.58 -11.03
C ARG A 206 10.33 -4.05 -10.94
N THR A 207 10.69 -3.35 -12.01
CA THR A 207 10.58 -1.88 -12.06
C THR A 207 9.13 -1.41 -12.02
N LEU A 208 8.21 -2.19 -12.61
CA LEU A 208 6.77 -1.93 -12.60
C LEU A 208 6.06 -2.44 -11.33
N GLU A 209 6.71 -3.25 -10.52
CA GLU A 209 6.20 -3.80 -9.25
C GLU A 209 6.76 -3.04 -8.03
N GLU A 210 7.57 -2.00 -8.23
CA GLU A 210 8.02 -1.15 -7.14
C GLU A 210 6.84 -0.54 -6.38
N GLU A 211 6.97 -0.45 -5.06
CA GLU A 211 5.93 0.18 -4.23
C GLU A 211 5.61 1.57 -4.77
N GLU A 212 4.35 1.76 -5.21
CA GLU A 212 3.79 3.04 -5.61
C GLU A 212 4.49 3.74 -6.80
N ILE A 213 4.24 3.21 -8.00
CA ILE A 213 4.64 3.90 -9.23
C ILE A 213 3.91 5.23 -9.34
N PRO A 214 4.62 6.36 -9.43
CA PRO A 214 3.98 7.66 -9.54
C PRO A 214 3.34 7.86 -10.92
N GLY A 215 2.13 8.40 -10.94
CA GLY A 215 1.50 8.92 -12.15
C GLY A 215 2.17 10.20 -12.66
N ILE A 216 1.58 10.83 -13.67
CA ILE A 216 2.16 11.99 -14.36
C ILE A 216 1.41 13.30 -14.15
N LEU A 217 0.25 13.27 -13.48
CA LEU A 217 -0.57 14.46 -13.23
C LEU A 217 -0.21 15.10 -11.89
N LEU A 218 -0.32 14.35 -10.80
CA LEU A 218 -0.02 14.78 -9.43
C LEU A 218 1.14 14.00 -8.81
N GLY A 219 1.70 13.01 -9.53
CA GLY A 219 2.64 12.06 -8.97
C GLY A 219 1.99 11.07 -7.98
N ALA A 220 0.66 11.00 -7.98
CA ALA A 220 -0.09 10.07 -7.15
C ALA A 220 0.11 8.63 -7.64
N PRO A 221 0.07 7.60 -6.75
CA PRO A 221 0.29 6.23 -7.15
C PRO A 221 -0.72 5.74 -8.20
N LEU A 222 -0.24 4.97 -9.19
CA LEU A 222 -1.08 4.37 -10.22
C LEU A 222 -1.97 3.27 -9.63
N THR A 223 -3.20 3.15 -10.17
CA THR A 223 -4.16 2.08 -9.86
C THR A 223 -5.05 1.79 -11.06
N ASP A 224 -5.70 0.64 -11.05
CA ASP A 224 -6.69 0.21 -12.05
C ASP A 224 -6.17 0.27 -13.48
N ILE A 225 -4.94 -0.24 -13.64
CA ILE A 225 -4.22 -0.27 -14.89
C ILE A 225 -3.49 -1.59 -15.06
N LYS A 226 -3.58 -2.17 -16.26
CA LYS A 226 -2.76 -3.31 -16.68
C LYS A 226 -1.63 -2.79 -17.56
N ILE A 227 -0.40 -3.20 -17.25
CA ILE A 227 0.79 -2.84 -17.99
C ILE A 227 1.42 -4.11 -18.53
N THR A 228 1.41 -4.28 -19.84
CA THR A 228 1.95 -5.46 -20.52
C THR A 228 3.23 -5.09 -21.26
N LEU A 229 4.32 -5.80 -21.01
CA LEU A 229 5.54 -5.71 -21.81
C LEU A 229 5.31 -6.41 -23.14
N ILE A 230 5.23 -5.63 -24.24
CA ILE A 230 4.88 -6.14 -25.58
C ILE A 230 6.06 -6.22 -26.54
N ALA A 231 7.13 -5.44 -26.31
CA ALA A 231 8.37 -5.54 -27.06
C ALA A 231 9.54 -5.05 -26.23
N GLY A 232 10.72 -5.56 -26.52
CA GLY A 232 11.96 -5.10 -25.89
C GLY A 232 13.17 -5.54 -26.70
N ARG A 233 14.23 -4.74 -26.63
CA ARG A 233 15.48 -5.02 -27.33
C ARG A 233 16.69 -4.73 -26.46
N ALA A 234 17.61 -5.68 -26.42
CA ALA A 234 18.90 -5.58 -25.79
C ALA A 234 20.01 -5.58 -26.87
N HIS A 235 21.17 -5.09 -26.52
CA HIS A 235 22.36 -5.19 -27.35
C HIS A 235 23.43 -5.99 -26.60
N GLU A 236 23.96 -7.07 -27.22
CA GLU A 236 24.87 -8.04 -26.58
C GLU A 236 26.10 -7.40 -25.86
N LYS A 237 26.60 -6.27 -26.39
CA LYS A 237 27.82 -5.59 -25.87
C LYS A 237 27.55 -4.31 -25.12
N HIS A 238 26.31 -3.80 -25.15
CA HIS A 238 25.97 -2.46 -24.68
C HIS A 238 24.77 -2.41 -23.73
N THR A 239 24.21 -3.56 -23.40
CA THR A 239 23.16 -3.62 -22.38
C THR A 239 23.76 -3.98 -21.03
N GLU A 240 23.68 -3.06 -20.09
CA GLU A 240 24.16 -3.25 -18.71
C GLU A 240 23.00 -3.25 -17.70
N GLY A 241 23.33 -3.66 -16.46
CA GLY A 241 22.35 -3.65 -15.38
C GLY A 241 21.84 -2.23 -15.11
N GLY A 242 20.51 -2.04 -15.15
CA GLY A 242 19.87 -0.73 -14.94
C GLY A 242 19.38 -0.04 -16.21
N ASP A 243 19.85 -0.43 -17.39
CA ASP A 243 19.43 0.19 -18.66
C ASP A 243 17.95 -0.05 -18.93
N PHE A 244 17.49 -1.29 -18.69
CA PHE A 244 16.09 -1.64 -18.80
C PHE A 244 15.20 -0.88 -17.81
N ARG A 245 15.71 -0.58 -16.59
CA ARG A 245 14.99 0.27 -15.64
C ARG A 245 14.75 1.68 -16.23
N GLN A 246 15.77 2.29 -16.82
CA GLN A 246 15.67 3.61 -17.44
C GLN A 246 14.73 3.62 -18.65
N ALA A 247 14.83 2.60 -19.50
CA ALA A 247 13.95 2.43 -20.65
C ALA A 247 12.49 2.21 -20.21
N THR A 248 12.26 1.38 -19.17
CA THR A 248 10.93 1.12 -18.61
C THR A 248 10.27 2.38 -18.07
N VAL A 249 10.98 3.19 -17.29
CA VAL A 249 10.43 4.46 -16.77
C VAL A 249 10.07 5.41 -17.91
N ARG A 250 10.87 5.47 -18.96
CA ARG A 250 10.59 6.30 -20.16
C ARG A 250 9.37 5.77 -20.91
N ALA A 251 9.28 4.45 -21.13
CA ALA A 251 8.15 3.80 -21.78
C ALA A 251 6.85 4.05 -21.02
N LEU A 252 6.89 3.88 -19.70
CA LEU A 252 5.74 4.12 -18.84
C LEU A 252 5.26 5.56 -18.94
N ARG A 253 6.16 6.54 -18.82
CA ARG A 253 5.80 7.96 -18.94
C ARG A 253 5.18 8.28 -20.30
N ALA A 254 5.78 7.79 -21.38
CA ALA A 254 5.24 7.99 -22.74
C ALA A 254 3.85 7.38 -22.88
N GLY A 255 3.65 6.15 -22.39
CA GLY A 255 2.34 5.48 -22.40
C GLY A 255 1.30 6.22 -21.57
N LEU A 256 1.63 6.67 -20.38
CA LEU A 256 0.72 7.45 -19.53
C LEU A 256 0.25 8.75 -20.20
N TYR A 257 1.15 9.48 -20.87
CA TYR A 257 0.76 10.68 -21.62
C TYR A 257 -0.23 10.37 -22.74
N ALA A 258 -0.06 9.23 -23.43
CA ALA A 258 -0.93 8.83 -24.53
C ALA A 258 -2.27 8.22 -24.07
N ALA A 259 -2.28 7.61 -22.88
CA ALA A 259 -3.42 6.85 -22.35
C ALA A 259 -4.53 7.71 -21.70
N ALA A 260 -4.48 9.04 -21.85
CA ALA A 260 -5.42 9.97 -21.22
C ALA A 260 -5.55 9.75 -19.70
N PRO A 261 -4.56 10.15 -18.92
CA PRO A 261 -4.52 9.93 -17.48
C PRO A 261 -5.61 10.72 -16.75
N ARG A 262 -6.07 10.17 -15.62
CA ARG A 262 -7.10 10.76 -14.76
C ARG A 262 -6.69 10.62 -13.31
N VAL A 263 -6.94 11.66 -12.52
CA VAL A 263 -6.84 11.63 -11.06
C VAL A 263 -8.11 11.01 -10.49
N LEU A 264 -7.94 10.16 -9.48
CA LEU A 264 -9.00 9.55 -8.69
C LEU A 264 -8.89 10.05 -7.25
N GLU A 265 -10.02 10.37 -6.66
CA GLU A 265 -10.17 10.62 -5.24
C GLU A 265 -10.77 9.39 -4.54
N PRO A 266 -10.46 9.19 -3.24
CA PRO A 266 -11.05 8.09 -2.50
C PRO A 266 -12.53 8.36 -2.22
N CYS A 267 -13.36 7.35 -2.44
CA CYS A 267 -14.77 7.36 -2.08
C CYS A 267 -15.08 6.10 -1.27
N TYR A 268 -15.92 6.24 -0.26
CA TYR A 268 -16.42 5.12 0.53
C TYR A 268 -17.88 4.84 0.25
N ASP A 269 -18.24 3.57 0.12
CA ASP A 269 -19.61 3.13 0.27
C ASP A 269 -19.99 3.18 1.75
N PHE A 270 -21.09 3.79 2.10
CA PHE A 270 -21.56 3.88 3.47
C PHE A 270 -23.00 3.39 3.65
N SER A 271 -23.27 2.88 4.83
CA SER A 271 -24.63 2.60 5.34
C SER A 271 -24.77 3.29 6.68
N LEU A 272 -25.66 4.27 6.75
CA LEU A 272 -25.90 5.09 7.92
C LEU A 272 -27.27 4.78 8.52
N GLN A 273 -27.29 4.29 9.75
CA GLN A 273 -28.52 4.09 10.51
C GLN A 273 -28.60 5.14 11.62
N LEU A 274 -29.70 5.91 11.65
CA LEU A 274 -29.85 7.03 12.56
C LEU A 274 -31.30 7.20 13.02
N PRO A 275 -31.56 7.90 14.16
CA PRO A 275 -32.89 8.29 14.57
C PRO A 275 -33.55 9.17 13.49
N ALA A 276 -34.86 8.94 13.20
CA ALA A 276 -35.57 9.69 12.18
C ALA A 276 -35.54 11.20 12.40
N ALA A 277 -35.50 11.67 13.66
CA ALA A 277 -35.35 13.08 14.00
C ALA A 277 -34.05 13.72 13.52
N SER A 278 -32.97 12.92 13.29
CA SER A 278 -31.66 13.39 12.86
C SER A 278 -31.49 13.31 11.33
N LEU A 279 -32.44 12.74 10.60
CA LEU A 279 -32.34 12.49 9.16
C LEU A 279 -32.06 13.76 8.37
N GLY A 280 -32.81 14.85 8.61
CA GLY A 280 -32.64 16.09 7.87
C GLY A 280 -31.25 16.71 8.01
N ARG A 281 -30.65 16.63 9.20
CA ARG A 281 -29.28 17.08 9.44
C ARG A 281 -28.27 16.19 8.71
N ALA A 282 -28.43 14.88 8.80
CA ALA A 282 -27.53 13.93 8.13
C ALA A 282 -27.53 14.12 6.60
N LEU A 283 -28.71 14.27 5.99
CA LEU A 283 -28.82 14.53 4.55
C LEU A 283 -28.13 15.83 4.14
N HIS A 284 -28.32 16.89 4.93
CA HIS A 284 -27.63 18.17 4.68
C HIS A 284 -26.09 18.04 4.77
N ASP A 285 -25.61 17.31 5.76
CA ASP A 285 -24.16 17.07 5.91
C ASP A 285 -23.60 16.22 4.75
N LEU A 286 -24.32 15.19 4.32
CA LEU A 286 -23.98 14.37 3.14
C LEU A 286 -23.97 15.19 1.84
N GLU A 287 -24.95 16.08 1.63
CA GLU A 287 -24.95 17.00 0.48
C GLU A 287 -23.74 17.94 0.49
N ARG A 288 -23.35 18.47 1.66
CA ARG A 288 -22.15 19.30 1.79
C ARG A 288 -20.86 18.54 1.51
N MET A 289 -20.83 17.23 1.77
CA MET A 289 -19.70 16.35 1.43
C MET A 289 -19.66 15.97 -0.07
N GLY A 290 -20.69 16.33 -0.84
CA GLY A 290 -20.81 15.91 -2.23
C GLY A 290 -21.21 14.45 -2.40
N ALA A 291 -21.75 13.82 -1.36
CA ALA A 291 -22.14 12.42 -1.36
C ALA A 291 -23.32 12.15 -2.32
N SER A 292 -23.29 11.02 -2.99
CA SER A 292 -24.45 10.44 -3.65
C SER A 292 -25.14 9.46 -2.71
N PHE A 293 -26.43 9.63 -2.45
CA PHE A 293 -27.11 8.78 -1.48
C PHE A 293 -28.58 8.47 -1.84
N ALA A 294 -29.08 7.39 -1.28
CA ALA A 294 -30.47 6.98 -1.36
C ALA A 294 -30.99 6.63 0.04
N LEU A 295 -32.28 6.88 0.28
CA LEU A 295 -32.94 6.43 1.50
C LEU A 295 -33.24 4.94 1.39
N GLY A 296 -32.84 4.18 2.41
CA GLY A 296 -33.19 2.78 2.55
C GLY A 296 -34.66 2.59 2.93
N GLU A 297 -35.11 1.35 2.89
CA GLU A 297 -36.46 1.01 3.37
C GLU A 297 -36.55 1.31 4.88
N ALA A 298 -37.57 2.06 5.28
CA ALA A 298 -37.76 2.44 6.67
C ALA A 298 -38.04 1.17 7.51
N GLY A 299 -37.06 0.71 8.25
CA GLY A 299 -37.17 -0.48 9.11
C GLY A 299 -38.07 -0.27 10.33
N SER A 300 -38.32 0.98 10.75
CA SER A 300 -39.28 1.37 11.79
C SER A 300 -39.55 2.87 11.71
N ALA A 301 -40.68 3.32 12.31
CA ALA A 301 -41.03 4.75 12.38
C ALA A 301 -39.98 5.61 13.14
N GLU A 302 -39.12 4.99 13.92
CA GLU A 302 -38.13 5.68 14.78
C GLU A 302 -36.69 5.75 14.16
N ARG A 303 -36.39 4.94 13.13
CA ARG A 303 -35.05 4.86 12.52
C ARG A 303 -35.13 5.04 11.02
N ALA A 304 -34.20 5.82 10.49
CA ALA A 304 -33.99 5.98 9.08
C ALA A 304 -32.65 5.31 8.69
N GLU A 305 -32.59 4.83 7.47
CA GLU A 305 -31.41 4.26 6.86
C GLU A 305 -31.06 5.02 5.59
N VAL A 306 -29.77 5.32 5.41
CA VAL A 306 -29.24 6.04 4.23
C VAL A 306 -28.05 5.26 3.73
N HIS A 307 -28.03 4.93 2.45
CA HIS A 307 -26.91 4.29 1.76
C HIS A 307 -26.37 5.22 0.69
N GLY A 308 -25.09 5.15 0.44
CA GLY A 308 -24.51 5.98 -0.59
C GLY A 308 -22.99 5.85 -0.70
N GLN A 309 -22.43 6.83 -1.44
CA GLN A 309 -21.00 7.01 -1.60
C GLN A 309 -20.62 8.44 -1.19
N ALA A 310 -19.54 8.57 -0.44
CA ALA A 310 -18.99 9.85 0.02
C ALA A 310 -17.45 9.85 -0.05
#